data_1253ccb1ff81f9641dd2da411f1e4902
#
_entry.id   1253ccb1ff81f9641dd2da411f1e4902
#
_cell.length_a   1.000
_cell.length_b   1.000
_cell.length_c   1.000
_cell.angle_alpha   90.00
_cell.angle_beta   90.00
_cell.angle_gamma   90.00
#
_symmetry.space_group_name_H-M   'P 1'
#
loop_
_entity.id
_entity.type
_entity.pdbx_description
1 polymer ?
#
loop_
_entity_poly.entity_id
_entity_poly.type
_entity_poly.pdbx_seq_one_letter_code
_entity_poly.pdbx_strand_id
1 'polypeptide(L)'
;ASLAAAQSLLATTPARLTAVAAVQNEREEYSAAMQGSAGQMLVWVFIPLLGTAGLMASERVTGTLKRLLATPTSTTEYLLGTVVGQYGLGIVQMLLLVGFGALVLNVVWGPPLAVLGVLLAFGLSSVAMGVMLGAFVKTENQAIGLSIMLGMVFGMLSGAFWPLEFFPPVVQQIVHVIPMTWAMQALTDLAARGRDFAAVLPAIGYMLASAALFFFIGVKRFRYE
;
A
#
# COMPACT_ATOMS: atom_id res chain seq x y z
N ALA A 1 25.09 41.77 -16.37
CA ALA A 1 24.01 42.68 -15.93
C ALA A 1 22.90 41.94 -15.17
N SER A 2 22.57 40.68 -15.52
CA SER A 2 21.48 39.94 -14.92
C SER A 2 21.72 39.40 -13.50
N LEU A 3 22.97 39.01 -13.19
CA LEU A 3 23.34 38.49 -11.85
C LEU A 3 23.36 39.58 -10.78
N ALA A 4 23.87 40.77 -11.10
CA ALA A 4 23.90 41.90 -10.17
C ALA A 4 22.48 42.43 -9.88
N ALA A 5 21.58 42.42 -10.86
CA ALA A 5 20.20 42.78 -10.67
C ALA A 5 19.45 41.75 -9.82
N ALA A 6 19.71 40.45 -10.00
CA ALA A 6 19.17 39.38 -9.18
C ALA A 6 19.66 39.48 -7.71
N GLN A 7 20.93 39.77 -7.50
CA GLN A 7 21.51 39.97 -6.17
C GLN A 7 20.94 41.20 -5.45
N SER A 8 20.71 42.30 -6.18
CA SER A 8 20.09 43.48 -5.58
C SER A 8 18.62 43.28 -5.22
N LEU A 9 17.88 42.50 -6.02
CA LEU A 9 16.52 42.10 -5.69
C LEU A 9 16.45 41.20 -4.44
N LEU A 10 17.38 40.29 -4.29
CA LEU A 10 17.47 39.42 -3.11
C LEU A 10 17.85 40.21 -1.85
N ALA A 11 18.71 41.22 -1.96
CA ALA A 11 19.10 42.08 -0.85
C ALA A 11 17.98 43.02 -0.38
N THR A 12 17.02 43.35 -1.25
CA THR A 12 15.86 44.17 -0.95
C THR A 12 14.59 43.40 -0.64
N THR A 13 14.65 42.04 -0.75
CA THR A 13 13.50 41.18 -0.48
C THR A 13 13.18 41.19 1.00
N PRO A 14 11.95 41.54 1.40
CA PRO A 14 11.55 41.57 2.82
C PRO A 14 11.83 40.21 3.48
N ALA A 15 12.37 40.21 4.68
CA ALA A 15 12.66 39.00 5.47
C ALA A 15 11.46 38.04 5.57
N ARG A 16 10.25 38.57 5.45
CA ARG A 16 9.01 37.79 5.40
C ARG A 16 8.87 36.90 4.15
N LEU A 17 9.35 37.37 2.97
CA LEU A 17 9.31 36.58 1.74
C LEU A 17 10.37 35.47 1.75
N THR A 18 11.56 35.73 2.30
CA THR A 18 12.58 34.69 2.47
C THR A 18 12.16 33.64 3.48
N ALA A 19 11.51 34.02 4.57
CA ALA A 19 10.95 33.08 5.55
C ALA A 19 9.82 32.23 4.96
N VAL A 20 8.93 32.82 4.14
CA VAL A 20 7.87 32.07 3.47
C VAL A 20 8.45 31.09 2.45
N ALA A 21 9.44 31.48 1.66
CA ALA A 21 10.10 30.60 0.71
C ALA A 21 10.84 29.44 1.41
N ALA A 22 11.52 29.69 2.54
CA ALA A 22 12.16 28.65 3.34
C ALA A 22 11.14 27.65 3.89
N VAL A 23 10.02 28.12 4.45
CA VAL A 23 8.95 27.25 4.95
C VAL A 23 8.28 26.44 3.83
N GLN A 24 8.15 27.00 2.62
CA GLN A 24 7.64 26.27 1.48
C GLN A 24 8.61 25.17 1.04
N ASN A 25 9.91 25.44 0.94
CA ASN A 25 10.92 24.44 0.61
C ASN A 25 10.95 23.30 1.63
N GLU A 26 10.92 23.60 2.93
CA GLU A 26 10.86 22.57 3.98
C GLU A 26 9.59 21.71 3.86
N ARG A 27 8.46 22.31 3.50
CA ARG A 27 7.20 21.56 3.28
C ARG A 27 7.25 20.70 2.05
N GLU A 28 7.87 21.15 0.96
CA GLU A 28 8.03 20.38 -0.27
C GLU A 28 8.99 19.20 -0.06
N GLU A 29 10.13 19.40 0.59
CA GLU A 29 11.07 18.32 0.93
C GLU A 29 10.43 17.30 1.88
N TYR A 30 9.72 17.76 2.89
CA TYR A 30 8.98 16.92 3.80
C TYR A 30 7.89 16.11 3.10
N SER A 31 7.15 16.73 2.18
CA SER A 31 6.13 16.06 1.37
C SER A 31 6.73 14.97 0.47
N ALA A 32 7.89 15.23 -0.13
CA ALA A 32 8.58 14.26 -1.00
C ALA A 32 9.12 13.06 -0.22
N ALA A 33 9.73 13.28 0.96
CA ALA A 33 10.22 12.21 1.84
C ALA A 33 9.06 11.33 2.35
N MET A 34 7.97 11.95 2.76
CA MET A 34 6.75 11.24 3.18
C MET A 34 6.15 10.45 2.03
N GLN A 35 5.97 11.07 0.86
CA GLN A 35 5.45 10.43 -0.34
C GLN A 35 6.28 9.22 -0.73
N GLY A 36 7.61 9.37 -0.79
CA GLY A 36 8.53 8.29 -1.11
C GLY A 36 8.47 7.16 -0.08
N SER A 37 8.49 7.48 1.21
CA SER A 37 8.45 6.49 2.30
C SER A 37 7.12 5.71 2.30
N ALA A 38 5.98 6.40 2.19
CA ALA A 38 4.67 5.77 2.14
C ALA A 38 4.51 4.89 0.90
N GLY A 39 4.88 5.41 -0.27
CA GLY A 39 4.79 4.68 -1.52
C GLY A 39 5.65 3.42 -1.54
N GLN A 40 6.92 3.53 -1.13
CA GLN A 40 7.81 2.36 -1.03
C GLN A 40 7.28 1.35 -0.03
N MET A 41 6.83 1.78 1.14
CA MET A 41 6.23 0.87 2.13
C MET A 41 5.05 0.11 1.53
N LEU A 42 4.11 0.79 0.89
CA LEU A 42 2.93 0.15 0.31
C LEU A 42 3.31 -0.89 -0.75
N VAL A 43 4.23 -0.56 -1.67
CA VAL A 43 4.66 -1.48 -2.74
C VAL A 43 5.38 -2.70 -2.18
N TRP A 44 6.37 -2.48 -1.29
CA TRP A 44 7.18 -3.56 -0.74
C TRP A 44 6.45 -4.44 0.26
N VAL A 45 5.35 -3.98 0.84
CA VAL A 45 4.43 -4.81 1.64
C VAL A 45 3.43 -5.55 0.73
N PHE A 46 2.92 -4.88 -0.30
CA PHE A 46 1.92 -5.46 -1.18
C PHE A 46 2.42 -6.69 -1.95
N ILE A 47 3.64 -6.63 -2.50
CA ILE A 47 4.22 -7.72 -3.28
C ILE A 47 4.31 -9.03 -2.49
N PRO A 48 4.93 -9.08 -1.29
CA PRO A 48 4.96 -10.30 -0.48
C PRO A 48 3.57 -10.78 -0.04
N LEU A 49 2.64 -9.87 0.25
CA LEU A 49 1.28 -10.25 0.63
C LEU A 49 0.51 -10.88 -0.55
N LEU A 50 0.71 -10.39 -1.78
CA LEU A 50 0.24 -11.09 -2.98
C LEU A 50 0.95 -12.43 -3.18
N GLY A 51 2.17 -12.59 -2.70
CA GLY A 51 2.93 -13.83 -2.70
C GLY A 51 2.25 -14.99 -1.97
N THR A 52 1.20 -14.73 -1.18
CA THR A 52 0.26 -15.74 -0.68
C THR A 52 -0.25 -16.67 -1.79
N ALA A 53 -0.41 -16.15 -3.01
CA ALA A 53 -0.75 -16.94 -4.18
C ALA A 53 0.30 -18.01 -4.51
N GLY A 54 1.59 -17.69 -4.34
CA GLY A 54 2.70 -18.63 -4.55
C GLY A 54 2.72 -19.75 -3.51
N LEU A 55 2.47 -19.41 -2.24
CA LEU A 55 2.35 -20.40 -1.17
C LEU A 55 1.24 -21.41 -1.50
N MET A 56 0.05 -20.93 -1.87
CA MET A 56 -1.07 -21.79 -2.25
C MET A 56 -0.75 -22.66 -3.48
N ALA A 57 -0.04 -22.13 -4.47
CA ALA A 57 0.37 -22.87 -5.66
C ALA A 57 1.40 -23.96 -5.31
N SER A 58 2.40 -23.67 -4.46
CA SER A 58 3.40 -24.64 -4.05
C SER A 58 2.81 -25.77 -3.20
N GLU A 59 1.86 -25.48 -2.32
CA GLU A 59 1.15 -26.48 -1.52
C GLU A 59 0.30 -27.44 -2.36
N ARG A 60 -0.25 -26.96 -3.48
CA ARG A 60 -0.93 -27.83 -4.47
C ARG A 60 0.06 -28.77 -5.15
N VAL A 61 1.19 -28.24 -5.64
CA VAL A 61 2.19 -29.02 -6.37
C VAL A 61 2.85 -30.06 -5.47
N THR A 62 3.18 -29.71 -4.23
CA THR A 62 3.78 -30.64 -3.25
C THR A 62 2.81 -31.65 -2.66
N GLY A 63 1.50 -31.50 -2.94
CA GLY A 63 0.47 -32.37 -2.42
C GLY A 63 0.15 -32.14 -0.93
N THR A 64 0.77 -31.13 -0.29
CA THR A 64 0.51 -30.77 1.10
C THR A 64 -0.95 -30.39 1.31
N LEU A 65 -1.52 -29.64 0.36
CA LEU A 65 -2.92 -29.26 0.38
C LEU A 65 -3.85 -30.51 0.37
N LYS A 66 -3.57 -31.54 -0.43
CA LYS A 66 -4.36 -32.77 -0.47
C LYS A 66 -4.32 -33.52 0.86
N ARG A 67 -3.17 -33.56 1.52
CA ARG A 67 -3.01 -34.18 2.84
C ARG A 67 -3.77 -33.42 3.93
N LEU A 68 -3.70 -32.09 3.89
CA LEU A 68 -4.38 -31.22 4.85
C LEU A 68 -5.91 -31.38 4.73
N LEU A 69 -6.42 -31.44 3.52
CA LEU A 69 -7.86 -31.61 3.24
C LEU A 69 -8.37 -33.05 3.41
N ALA A 70 -7.48 -34.03 3.60
CA ALA A 70 -7.84 -35.37 4.06
C ALA A 70 -8.18 -35.39 5.57
N THR A 71 -7.86 -34.33 6.31
CA THR A 71 -8.35 -34.09 7.69
C THR A 71 -9.72 -33.39 7.64
N PRO A 72 -10.49 -33.35 8.74
CA PRO A 72 -11.79 -32.68 8.77
C PRO A 72 -11.71 -31.13 8.72
N THR A 73 -10.82 -30.59 7.85
CA THR A 73 -10.57 -29.17 7.66
C THR A 73 -11.30 -28.68 6.41
N SER A 74 -12.11 -27.65 6.54
CA SER A 74 -12.79 -27.04 5.39
C SER A 74 -11.84 -26.13 4.58
N THR A 75 -12.14 -25.94 3.28
CA THR A 75 -11.41 -25.00 2.42
C THR A 75 -11.35 -23.60 3.01
N THR A 76 -12.44 -23.16 3.63
CA THR A 76 -12.53 -21.82 4.22
C THR A 76 -11.60 -21.70 5.42
N GLU A 77 -11.51 -22.72 6.28
CA GLU A 77 -10.57 -22.74 7.41
C GLU A 77 -9.12 -22.71 6.96
N TYR A 78 -8.78 -23.48 5.92
CA TYR A 78 -7.46 -23.42 5.32
C TYR A 78 -7.12 -22.02 4.79
N LEU A 79 -8.01 -21.41 4.01
CA LEU A 79 -7.79 -20.08 3.45
C LEU A 79 -7.73 -19.01 4.53
N LEU A 80 -8.57 -19.08 5.56
CA LEU A 80 -8.51 -18.17 6.70
C LEU A 80 -7.19 -18.32 7.47
N GLY A 81 -6.72 -19.54 7.71
CA GLY A 81 -5.43 -19.80 8.34
C GLY A 81 -4.27 -19.17 7.53
N THR A 82 -4.29 -19.34 6.22
CA THR A 82 -3.31 -18.73 5.32
C THR A 82 -3.37 -17.20 5.38
N VAL A 83 -4.58 -16.62 5.37
CA VAL A 83 -4.77 -15.16 5.51
C VAL A 83 -4.21 -14.68 6.84
N VAL A 84 -4.55 -15.31 7.96
CA VAL A 84 -4.10 -14.90 9.29
C VAL A 84 -2.58 -14.95 9.40
N GLY A 85 -1.95 -16.02 8.91
CA GLY A 85 -0.49 -16.16 8.93
C GLY A 85 0.23 -15.09 8.11
N GLN A 86 -0.18 -14.90 6.85
CA GLN A 86 0.42 -13.91 5.95
C GLN A 86 0.12 -12.47 6.39
N TYR A 87 -1.09 -12.23 6.88
CA TYR A 87 -1.48 -10.93 7.43
C TYR A 87 -0.65 -10.55 8.65
N GLY A 88 -0.41 -11.52 9.55
CA GLY A 88 0.46 -11.31 10.72
C GLY A 88 1.88 -10.90 10.32
N LEU A 89 2.47 -11.58 9.34
CA LEU A 89 3.77 -11.19 8.76
C LEU A 89 3.73 -9.79 8.15
N GLY A 90 2.67 -9.48 7.40
CA GLY A 90 2.48 -8.16 6.79
C GLY A 90 2.36 -7.05 7.84
N ILE A 91 1.66 -7.27 8.95
CA ILE A 91 1.57 -6.31 10.06
C ILE A 91 2.96 -6.03 10.63
N VAL A 92 3.74 -7.07 10.92
CA VAL A 92 5.10 -6.90 11.43
C VAL A 92 5.95 -6.09 10.46
N GLN A 93 5.89 -6.42 9.17
CA GLN A 93 6.62 -5.69 8.12
C GLN A 93 6.19 -4.21 8.03
N MET A 94 4.88 -3.92 8.06
CA MET A 94 4.38 -2.54 8.03
C MET A 94 4.81 -1.75 9.26
N LEU A 95 4.74 -2.34 10.45
CA LEU A 95 5.16 -1.67 11.68
C LEU A 95 6.67 -1.39 11.69
N LEU A 96 7.49 -2.31 11.19
CA LEU A 96 8.93 -2.09 11.04
C LEU A 96 9.23 -0.94 10.06
N LEU A 97 8.54 -0.89 8.91
CA LEU A 97 8.77 0.16 7.91
C LEU A 97 8.28 1.54 8.38
N VAL A 98 7.11 1.59 9.05
CA VAL A 98 6.62 2.84 9.67
C VAL A 98 7.56 3.30 10.78
N GLY A 99 8.00 2.37 11.64
CA GLY A 99 8.96 2.66 12.70
C GLY A 99 10.30 3.16 12.15
N PHE A 100 10.82 2.52 11.11
CA PHE A 100 12.03 2.98 10.41
C PHE A 100 11.84 4.38 9.80
N GLY A 101 10.73 4.61 9.11
CA GLY A 101 10.39 5.92 8.56
C GLY A 101 10.33 7.01 9.62
N ALA A 102 9.72 6.71 10.78
CA ALA A 102 9.61 7.66 11.88
C ALA A 102 10.95 7.93 12.58
N LEU A 103 11.74 6.88 12.86
CA LEU A 103 12.96 6.99 13.67
C LEU A 103 14.19 7.39 12.86
N VAL A 104 14.30 6.95 11.61
CA VAL A 104 15.50 7.18 10.77
C VAL A 104 15.29 8.32 9.78
N LEU A 105 14.12 8.38 9.16
CA LEU A 105 13.80 9.39 8.15
C LEU A 105 13.03 10.59 8.73
N ASN A 106 12.71 10.58 10.03
CA ASN A 106 11.92 11.61 10.72
C ASN A 106 10.56 11.89 10.05
N VAL A 107 9.96 10.87 9.42
CA VAL A 107 8.64 11.00 8.79
C VAL A 107 7.57 11.09 9.87
N VAL A 108 6.77 12.14 9.84
CA VAL A 108 5.59 12.28 10.69
C VAL A 108 4.38 11.69 9.97
N TRP A 109 3.98 10.48 10.38
CA TRP A 109 2.89 9.75 9.74
C TRP A 109 1.49 10.27 10.04
N GLY A 110 1.34 11.14 11.04
CA GLY A 110 0.06 11.63 11.54
C GLY A 110 -0.45 10.87 12.77
N PRO A 111 -1.77 10.91 13.07
CA PRO A 111 -2.34 10.26 14.25
C PRO A 111 -2.13 8.74 14.22
N PRO A 112 -1.46 8.13 15.22
CA PRO A 112 -1.04 6.73 15.18
C PRO A 112 -2.19 5.73 14.97
N LEU A 113 -3.35 5.97 15.60
CA LEU A 113 -4.53 5.12 15.45
C LEU A 113 -5.10 5.15 14.03
N ALA A 114 -5.06 6.32 13.37
CA ALA A 114 -5.52 6.47 12.00
C ALA A 114 -4.58 5.74 11.03
N VAL A 115 -3.28 5.92 11.19
CA VAL A 115 -2.26 5.21 10.40
C VAL A 115 -2.41 3.70 10.58
N LEU A 116 -2.52 3.22 11.82
CA LEU A 116 -2.72 1.80 12.11
C LEU A 116 -3.98 1.27 11.42
N GLY A 117 -5.10 1.98 11.49
CA GLY A 117 -6.35 1.60 10.82
C GLY A 117 -6.20 1.45 9.30
N VAL A 118 -5.51 2.40 8.65
CA VAL A 118 -5.22 2.35 7.21
C VAL A 118 -4.34 1.15 6.86
N LEU A 119 -3.26 0.92 7.63
CA LEU A 119 -2.33 -0.19 7.39
C LEU A 119 -3.00 -1.55 7.57
N LEU A 120 -3.80 -1.71 8.62
CA LEU A 120 -4.55 -2.94 8.86
C LEU A 120 -5.53 -3.23 7.72
N ALA A 121 -6.30 -2.25 7.29
CA ALA A 121 -7.23 -2.40 6.17
C ALA A 121 -6.51 -2.71 4.83
N PHE A 122 -5.40 -2.02 4.57
CA PHE A 122 -4.58 -2.25 3.38
C PHE A 122 -3.96 -3.65 3.36
N GLY A 123 -3.35 -4.08 4.47
CA GLY A 123 -2.75 -5.41 4.59
C GLY A 123 -3.78 -6.52 4.37
N LEU A 124 -4.96 -6.39 4.97
CA LEU A 124 -6.06 -7.36 4.80
C LEU A 124 -6.53 -7.43 3.35
N SER A 125 -6.71 -6.28 2.69
CA SER A 125 -7.08 -6.21 1.27
C SER A 125 -6.01 -6.85 0.37
N SER A 126 -4.74 -6.62 0.68
CA SER A 126 -3.61 -7.15 -0.07
C SER A 126 -3.50 -8.68 0.03
N VAL A 127 -3.62 -9.23 1.25
CA VAL A 127 -3.62 -10.70 1.46
C VAL A 127 -4.82 -11.35 0.80
N ALA A 128 -6.01 -10.76 0.94
CA ALA A 128 -7.23 -11.28 0.32
C ALA A 128 -7.12 -11.29 -1.22
N MET A 129 -6.48 -10.28 -1.81
CA MET A 129 -6.15 -10.26 -3.24
C MET A 129 -5.15 -11.36 -3.60
N GLY A 130 -4.16 -11.64 -2.75
CA GLY A 130 -3.24 -12.77 -2.90
C GLY A 130 -3.96 -14.11 -2.90
N VAL A 131 -4.93 -14.32 -2.00
CA VAL A 131 -5.78 -15.52 -1.98
C VAL A 131 -6.61 -15.63 -3.26
N MET A 132 -7.22 -14.52 -3.71
CA MET A 132 -7.93 -14.50 -4.98
C MET A 132 -6.98 -14.89 -6.14
N LEU A 133 -5.81 -14.29 -6.23
CA LEU A 133 -4.82 -14.60 -7.26
C LEU A 133 -4.40 -16.07 -7.21
N GLY A 134 -4.21 -16.62 -6.01
CA GLY A 134 -3.88 -18.04 -5.78
C GLY A 134 -4.93 -19.02 -6.30
N ALA A 135 -6.18 -18.60 -6.43
CA ALA A 135 -7.22 -19.42 -7.04
C ALA A 135 -7.11 -19.55 -8.57
N PHE A 136 -6.35 -18.66 -9.23
CA PHE A 136 -6.17 -18.63 -10.69
C PHE A 136 -4.80 -19.11 -11.16
N VAL A 137 -3.75 -18.95 -10.35
CA VAL A 137 -2.40 -19.36 -10.70
C VAL A 137 -2.19 -20.86 -10.49
N LYS A 138 -1.35 -21.47 -11.34
CA LYS A 138 -1.06 -22.92 -11.31
C LYS A 138 0.31 -23.23 -10.72
N THR A 139 1.28 -22.32 -10.85
CA THR A 139 2.65 -22.53 -10.40
C THR A 139 3.13 -21.39 -9.53
N GLU A 140 4.07 -21.69 -8.64
CA GLU A 140 4.71 -20.70 -7.77
C GLU A 140 5.39 -19.57 -8.57
N ASN A 141 6.14 -19.91 -9.63
CA ASN A 141 6.81 -18.93 -10.48
C ASN A 141 5.82 -17.98 -11.18
N GLN A 142 4.66 -18.50 -11.62
CA GLN A 142 3.60 -17.67 -12.17
C GLN A 142 3.04 -16.71 -11.12
N ALA A 143 2.82 -17.19 -9.89
CA ALA A 143 2.34 -16.36 -8.79
C ALA A 143 3.33 -15.25 -8.45
N ILE A 144 4.63 -15.57 -8.33
CA ILE A 144 5.70 -14.60 -8.05
C ILE A 144 5.74 -13.53 -9.14
N GLY A 145 5.78 -13.95 -10.41
CA GLY A 145 5.81 -13.01 -11.54
C GLY A 145 4.61 -12.07 -11.57
N LEU A 146 3.39 -12.60 -11.35
CA LEU A 146 2.17 -11.79 -11.29
C LEU A 146 2.16 -10.86 -10.07
N SER A 147 2.64 -11.31 -8.91
CA SER A 147 2.72 -10.48 -7.70
C SER A 147 3.64 -9.28 -7.89
N ILE A 148 4.81 -9.50 -8.50
CA ILE A 148 5.76 -8.41 -8.80
C ILE A 148 5.15 -7.47 -9.85
N MET A 149 4.60 -8.02 -10.94
CA MET A 149 3.98 -7.23 -12.00
C MET A 149 2.83 -6.35 -11.46
N LEU A 150 1.90 -6.95 -10.72
CA LEU A 150 0.78 -6.21 -10.14
C LEU A 150 1.25 -5.19 -9.09
N GLY A 151 2.25 -5.54 -8.26
CA GLY A 151 2.82 -4.61 -7.29
C GLY A 151 3.43 -3.38 -7.93
N MET A 152 4.20 -3.57 -9.01
CA MET A 152 4.81 -2.45 -9.76
C MET A 152 3.76 -1.62 -10.51
N VAL A 153 2.83 -2.27 -11.23
CA VAL A 153 1.77 -1.56 -11.96
C VAL A 153 0.86 -0.78 -11.00
N PHE A 154 0.43 -1.40 -9.90
CA PHE A 154 -0.41 -0.72 -8.91
C PHE A 154 0.39 0.36 -8.17
N GLY A 155 1.66 0.14 -7.88
CA GLY A 155 2.54 1.17 -7.32
C GLY A 155 2.63 2.41 -8.21
N MET A 156 2.82 2.23 -9.53
CA MET A 156 2.82 3.35 -10.47
C MET A 156 1.48 4.08 -10.52
N LEU A 157 0.39 3.33 -10.63
CA LEU A 157 -0.95 3.89 -10.82
C LEU A 157 -1.57 4.46 -9.54
N SER A 158 -1.19 3.95 -8.36
CA SER A 158 -1.78 4.37 -7.08
C SER A 158 -1.25 5.68 -6.52
N GLY A 159 -0.24 6.28 -7.16
CA GLY A 159 0.43 7.45 -6.63
C GLY A 159 1.63 7.12 -5.70
N ALA A 160 2.04 5.84 -5.58
CA ALA A 160 3.14 5.44 -4.71
C ALA A 160 4.52 5.88 -5.22
N PHE A 161 4.75 5.85 -6.53
CA PHE A 161 6.00 6.32 -7.14
C PHE A 161 5.93 7.79 -7.60
N TRP A 162 4.77 8.21 -8.11
CA TRP A 162 4.53 9.55 -8.64
C TRP A 162 3.22 10.08 -8.08
N PRO A 163 3.13 11.33 -7.63
CA PRO A 163 1.87 11.92 -7.17
C PRO A 163 0.75 11.72 -8.18
N LEU A 164 -0.43 11.37 -7.69
CA LEU A 164 -1.59 11.06 -8.53
C LEU A 164 -2.04 12.25 -9.40
N GLU A 165 -1.71 13.46 -8.96
CA GLU A 165 -1.99 14.72 -9.63
C GLU A 165 -1.33 14.86 -11.00
N PHE A 166 -0.26 14.10 -11.27
CA PHE A 166 0.42 14.10 -12.58
C PHE A 166 -0.33 13.31 -13.66
N PHE A 167 -1.32 12.51 -13.27
CA PHE A 167 -2.09 11.73 -14.23
C PHE A 167 -3.29 12.50 -14.77
N PRO A 168 -3.73 12.21 -16.03
CA PRO A 168 -4.97 12.77 -16.57
C PRO A 168 -6.18 12.44 -15.67
N PRO A 169 -7.21 13.32 -15.61
CA PRO A 169 -8.38 13.13 -14.74
C PRO A 169 -9.10 11.79 -14.94
N VAL A 170 -9.13 11.28 -16.17
CA VAL A 170 -9.72 9.96 -16.47
C VAL A 170 -8.96 8.84 -15.79
N VAL A 171 -7.62 8.87 -15.79
CA VAL A 171 -6.77 7.88 -15.13
C VAL A 171 -6.98 7.96 -13.62
N GLN A 172 -7.00 9.18 -13.06
CA GLN A 172 -7.26 9.38 -11.63
C GLN A 172 -8.57 8.72 -11.16
N GLN A 173 -9.63 8.77 -11.98
CA GLN A 173 -10.91 8.12 -11.65
C GLN A 173 -10.80 6.58 -11.70
N ILE A 174 -10.15 6.03 -12.73
CA ILE A 174 -10.04 4.59 -12.94
C ILE A 174 -9.20 3.94 -11.82
N VAL A 175 -8.12 4.57 -11.39
CA VAL A 175 -7.21 4.00 -10.39
C VAL A 175 -7.81 3.90 -8.99
N HIS A 176 -8.93 4.57 -8.74
CA HIS A 176 -9.69 4.43 -7.49
C HIS A 176 -10.33 3.03 -7.31
N VAL A 177 -10.33 2.20 -8.34
CA VAL A 177 -10.66 0.76 -8.19
C VAL A 177 -9.55 -0.01 -7.45
N ILE A 178 -8.33 0.53 -7.43
CA ILE A 178 -7.16 -0.12 -6.81
C ILE A 178 -7.14 0.20 -5.31
N PRO A 179 -7.18 -0.80 -4.40
CA PRO A 179 -7.13 -0.54 -2.95
C PRO A 179 -5.89 0.23 -2.50
N MET A 180 -4.76 0.03 -3.17
CA MET A 180 -3.51 0.73 -2.89
C MET A 180 -3.61 2.25 -3.10
N THR A 181 -4.44 2.70 -4.05
CA THR A 181 -4.71 4.13 -4.27
C THR A 181 -5.35 4.77 -3.03
N TRP A 182 -6.32 4.10 -2.43
CA TRP A 182 -6.97 4.56 -1.21
C TRP A 182 -6.02 4.59 -0.01
N ALA A 183 -5.15 3.57 0.10
CA ALA A 183 -4.13 3.54 1.14
C ALA A 183 -3.15 4.70 1.00
N MET A 184 -2.65 4.96 -0.21
CA MET A 184 -1.72 6.06 -0.49
C MET A 184 -2.34 7.42 -0.21
N GLN A 185 -3.57 7.67 -0.67
CA GLN A 185 -4.29 8.91 -0.40
C GLN A 185 -4.57 9.10 1.08
N ALA A 186 -5.00 8.03 1.79
CA ALA A 186 -5.25 8.12 3.22
C ALA A 186 -3.98 8.48 4.01
N LEU A 187 -2.83 7.86 3.70
CA LEU A 187 -1.56 8.20 4.34
C LEU A 187 -1.12 9.64 4.01
N THR A 188 -1.32 10.08 2.77
CA THR A 188 -1.04 11.47 2.37
C THR A 188 -1.95 12.46 3.10
N ASP A 189 -3.22 12.15 3.25
CA ASP A 189 -4.19 12.98 3.99
C ASP A 189 -3.81 13.10 5.47
N LEU A 190 -3.38 12.02 6.10
CA LEU A 190 -2.96 12.01 7.50
C LEU A 190 -1.66 12.78 7.71
N ALA A 191 -0.63 12.49 6.92
CA ALA A 191 0.72 13.00 7.15
C ALA A 191 0.94 14.39 6.54
N ALA A 192 0.53 14.64 5.29
CA ALA A 192 0.78 15.90 4.60
C ALA A 192 -0.32 16.93 4.83
N ARG A 193 -1.59 16.50 4.94
CA ARG A 193 -2.74 17.39 5.09
C ARG A 193 -3.23 17.52 6.53
N GLY A 194 -2.67 16.75 7.48
CA GLY A 194 -3.01 16.79 8.89
C GLY A 194 -4.48 16.45 9.19
N ARG A 195 -5.09 15.60 8.36
CA ARG A 195 -6.48 15.19 8.52
C ARG A 195 -6.66 14.21 9.68
N ASP A 196 -7.85 14.21 10.27
CA ASP A 196 -8.22 13.35 11.38
C ASP A 196 -8.61 11.92 10.91
N PHE A 197 -8.74 11.03 11.89
CA PHE A 197 -9.19 9.64 11.67
C PHE A 197 -10.51 9.54 10.89
N ALA A 198 -11.45 10.43 11.13
CA ALA A 198 -12.74 10.45 10.45
C ALA A 198 -12.60 10.62 8.92
N ALA A 199 -11.60 11.36 8.46
CA ALA A 199 -11.37 11.62 7.04
C ALA A 199 -10.90 10.37 6.27
N VAL A 200 -10.26 9.41 6.94
CA VAL A 200 -9.75 8.18 6.31
C VAL A 200 -10.71 6.99 6.43
N LEU A 201 -11.82 7.12 7.15
CA LEU A 201 -12.84 6.08 7.28
C LEU A 201 -13.38 5.57 5.93
N PRO A 202 -13.67 6.43 4.93
CA PRO A 202 -14.11 5.95 3.61
C PRO A 202 -13.06 5.07 2.93
N ALA A 203 -11.77 5.42 3.04
CA ALA A 203 -10.68 4.64 2.49
C ALA A 203 -10.56 3.27 3.19
N ILE A 204 -10.63 3.25 4.53
CA ILE A 204 -10.65 2.02 5.32
C ILE A 204 -11.85 1.15 4.91
N GLY A 205 -13.04 1.74 4.82
CA GLY A 205 -14.27 1.04 4.40
C GLY A 205 -14.13 0.40 3.02
N TYR A 206 -13.61 1.14 2.05
CA TYR A 206 -13.36 0.62 0.71
C TYR A 206 -12.36 -0.56 0.71
N MET A 207 -11.24 -0.43 1.42
CA MET A 207 -10.25 -1.49 1.52
C MET A 207 -10.80 -2.74 2.19
N LEU A 208 -11.60 -2.61 3.24
CA LEU A 208 -12.26 -3.75 3.88
C LEU A 208 -13.32 -4.41 2.98
N ALA A 209 -14.09 -3.62 2.24
CA ALA A 209 -15.05 -4.13 1.26
C ALA A 209 -14.35 -4.88 0.12
N SER A 210 -13.25 -4.33 -0.39
CA SER A 210 -12.41 -5.00 -1.41
C SER A 210 -11.78 -6.29 -0.87
N ALA A 211 -11.33 -6.32 0.39
CA ALA A 211 -10.83 -7.52 1.04
C ALA A 211 -11.89 -8.62 1.10
N ALA A 212 -13.11 -8.29 1.53
CA ALA A 212 -14.23 -9.22 1.56
C ALA A 212 -14.58 -9.76 0.16
N LEU A 213 -14.59 -8.88 -0.85
CA LEU A 213 -14.85 -9.26 -2.25
C LEU A 213 -13.78 -10.21 -2.77
N PHE A 214 -12.49 -9.88 -2.61
CA PHE A 214 -11.38 -10.70 -3.08
C PHE A 214 -11.35 -12.06 -2.39
N PHE A 215 -11.55 -12.09 -1.08
CA PHE A 215 -11.63 -13.34 -0.33
C PHE A 215 -12.80 -14.22 -0.80
N PHE A 216 -13.97 -13.64 -1.00
CA PHE A 216 -15.14 -14.36 -1.49
C PHE A 216 -14.92 -14.96 -2.89
N ILE A 217 -14.31 -14.20 -3.81
CA ILE A 217 -13.95 -14.71 -5.14
C ILE A 217 -12.93 -15.85 -4.99
N GLY A 218 -11.91 -15.67 -4.13
CA GLY A 218 -10.92 -16.68 -3.83
C GLY A 218 -11.55 -18.00 -3.37
N VAL A 219 -12.42 -17.94 -2.36
CA VAL A 219 -13.12 -19.13 -1.81
C VAL A 219 -13.99 -19.81 -2.87
N LYS A 220 -14.79 -19.04 -3.62
CA LYS A 220 -15.65 -19.62 -4.67
C LYS A 220 -14.90 -20.25 -5.82
N ARG A 221 -13.75 -19.71 -6.17
CA ARG A 221 -12.96 -20.16 -7.33
C ARG A 221 -11.91 -21.20 -6.96
N PHE A 222 -11.64 -21.38 -5.68
CA PHE A 222 -10.66 -22.33 -5.21
C PHE A 222 -11.05 -23.76 -5.61
N ARG A 223 -10.20 -24.38 -6.43
CA ARG A 223 -10.34 -25.77 -6.87
C ARG A 223 -9.16 -26.59 -6.37
N TYR A 224 -9.45 -27.83 -6.02
CA TYR A 224 -8.49 -28.80 -5.48
C TYR A 224 -7.62 -29.51 -6.54
N GLU A 225 -7.84 -29.21 -7.82
CA GLU A 225 -7.16 -29.83 -8.95
C GLU A 225 -5.74 -29.31 -9.18
#